data_7a5df5a750dd404cfea4b6ba29083623
#
_entry.id   7a5df5a750dd404cfea4b6ba29083623
#
_cell.length_a   1.000
_cell.length_b   1.000
_cell.length_c   1.000
_cell.angle_alpha   90.00
_cell.angle_beta   90.00
_cell.angle_gamma   90.00
#
_symmetry.space_group_name_H-M   'P 1'
#
loop_
_entity.id
_entity.type
_entity.pdbx_description
1 polymer ?
#
loop_
_entity_poly.entity_id
_entity_poly.type
_entity_poly.pdbx_seq_one_letter_code
_entity_poly.pdbx_strand_id
1 'polypeptide(L)'
;MTAGLAAIVLSGSRPGPDPLLTGSGVSTKALLPIAGQPMLVHVVKALRASPLVGSITILAQNSAELAAEPGLTGLSDLHFADSEQGISSSLAAALPPGDDPLLVTTADNVLLTPTMIAEFLGAAEDSDVAVAMVERDVLLSRYPRSKRTWLKFRGGWWSGANMFRLRGRSVLPLLDFWGRIERDRKKGLKIIAAFGPWLLIGALLRLFTIQQGVSRAGLRFGLRARVVPMSEPEACIDADKPIDIELIEAIFAARRQPSIGQPL
;
A
#
# COMPACT_ATOMS: atom_id res chain seq x y z
N MET A 1 17.46 22.35 -0.05
CA MET A 1 16.25 21.56 -0.39
C MET A 1 16.54 20.15 0.08
N THR A 2 15.82 19.67 1.09
CA THR A 2 15.92 18.26 1.50
C THR A 2 15.46 17.41 0.32
N ALA A 3 16.28 16.43 -0.08
CA ALA A 3 15.88 15.44 -1.09
C ALA A 3 14.58 14.77 -0.60
N GLY A 4 13.57 14.63 -1.48
CA GLY A 4 12.32 13.94 -1.13
C GLY A 4 12.59 12.48 -0.75
N LEU A 5 11.65 11.83 -0.06
CA LEU A 5 11.77 10.42 0.34
C LEU A 5 11.87 9.51 -0.90
N ALA A 6 12.63 8.44 -0.76
CA ALA A 6 12.56 7.34 -1.72
C ALA A 6 11.19 6.63 -1.59
N ALA A 7 10.59 6.27 -2.72
CA ALA A 7 9.38 5.48 -2.76
C ALA A 7 9.63 4.13 -3.44
N ILE A 8 9.03 3.06 -2.91
CA ILE A 8 9.02 1.73 -3.51
C ILE A 8 7.59 1.39 -3.91
N VAL A 9 7.40 0.99 -5.17
CA VAL A 9 6.11 0.48 -5.67
C VAL A 9 6.21 -1.03 -5.86
N LEU A 10 5.44 -1.77 -5.10
CA LEU A 10 5.33 -3.21 -5.24
C LEU A 10 4.40 -3.53 -6.40
N SER A 11 4.96 -4.05 -7.48
CA SER A 11 4.26 -4.39 -8.73
C SER A 11 4.31 -5.88 -9.05
N GLY A 12 4.66 -6.71 -8.06
CA GLY A 12 4.75 -8.15 -8.22
C GLY A 12 3.37 -8.83 -8.29
N SER A 13 3.30 -9.90 -9.05
CA SER A 13 2.12 -10.77 -9.15
C SER A 13 2.24 -11.95 -8.19
N ARG A 14 1.10 -12.39 -7.65
CA ARG A 14 1.05 -13.63 -6.87
C ARG A 14 1.16 -14.84 -7.82
N PRO A 15 1.77 -15.95 -7.39
CA PRO A 15 1.75 -17.18 -8.17
C PRO A 15 0.32 -17.68 -8.42
N GLY A 16 0.02 -18.02 -9.67
CA GLY A 16 -1.27 -18.55 -10.10
C GLY A 16 -2.04 -17.61 -11.03
N PRO A 17 -3.17 -18.07 -11.58
CA PRO A 17 -3.98 -17.26 -12.47
C PRO A 17 -4.63 -16.08 -11.71
N ASP A 18 -4.52 -14.89 -12.28
CA ASP A 18 -5.21 -13.71 -11.81
C ASP A 18 -6.51 -13.53 -12.62
N PRO A 19 -7.69 -13.53 -11.99
CA PRO A 19 -8.96 -13.35 -12.71
C PRO A 19 -9.05 -12.05 -13.50
N LEU A 20 -8.33 -11.00 -13.10
CA LEU A 20 -8.29 -9.70 -13.80
C LEU A 20 -7.51 -9.75 -15.09
N LEU A 21 -6.56 -10.70 -15.22
CA LEU A 21 -5.75 -10.87 -16.43
C LEU A 21 -6.44 -11.72 -17.50
N THR A 22 -7.46 -12.47 -17.14
CA THR A 22 -8.16 -13.35 -18.08
C THR A 22 -8.83 -12.52 -19.18
N GLY A 23 -8.34 -12.64 -20.42
CA GLY A 23 -8.86 -11.91 -21.59
C GLY A 23 -8.42 -10.44 -21.68
N SER A 24 -7.58 -9.96 -20.78
CA SER A 24 -7.14 -8.55 -20.78
C SER A 24 -6.08 -8.22 -21.83
N GLY A 25 -5.36 -9.22 -22.35
CA GLY A 25 -4.26 -9.04 -23.32
C GLY A 25 -2.95 -8.52 -22.71
N VAL A 26 -2.87 -8.36 -21.39
CA VAL A 26 -1.65 -7.95 -20.67
C VAL A 26 -1.09 -9.09 -19.84
N SER A 27 0.22 -9.09 -19.63
CA SER A 27 0.97 -10.13 -18.92
C SER A 27 0.95 -9.97 -17.41
N THR A 28 0.77 -8.74 -16.91
CA THR A 28 0.81 -8.41 -15.48
C THR A 28 -0.29 -7.43 -15.09
N LYS A 29 -0.80 -7.58 -13.87
CA LYS A 29 -1.83 -6.72 -13.30
C LYS A 29 -1.44 -5.24 -13.31
N ALA A 30 -0.15 -4.93 -13.11
CA ALA A 30 0.36 -3.56 -13.11
C ALA A 30 0.13 -2.82 -14.43
N LEU A 31 0.04 -3.56 -15.55
CA LEU A 31 -0.23 -3.02 -16.91
C LEU A 31 -1.71 -3.02 -17.27
N LEU A 32 -2.60 -3.55 -16.42
CA LEU A 32 -4.04 -3.54 -16.71
C LEU A 32 -4.53 -2.09 -16.86
N PRO A 33 -5.21 -1.76 -18.00
CA PRO A 33 -5.69 -0.41 -18.21
C PRO A 33 -6.90 -0.10 -17.32
N ILE A 34 -6.84 1.02 -16.62
CA ILE A 34 -7.94 1.60 -15.84
C ILE A 34 -8.06 3.07 -16.25
N ALA A 35 -9.25 3.51 -16.56
CA ALA A 35 -9.52 4.88 -17.02
C ALA A 35 -8.60 5.34 -18.18
N GLY A 36 -8.20 4.39 -19.04
CA GLY A 36 -7.39 4.61 -20.24
C GLY A 36 -5.87 4.63 -20.02
N GLN A 37 -5.38 4.26 -18.82
CA GLN A 37 -3.94 4.16 -18.53
C GLN A 37 -3.65 2.92 -17.68
N PRO A 38 -2.45 2.31 -17.80
CA PRO A 38 -2.03 1.22 -16.91
C PRO A 38 -2.10 1.61 -15.44
N MET A 39 -2.47 0.65 -14.57
CA MET A 39 -2.53 0.86 -13.12
C MET A 39 -1.27 1.53 -12.56
N LEU A 40 -0.10 0.99 -12.92
CA LEU A 40 1.19 1.47 -12.44
C LEU A 40 1.44 2.93 -12.82
N VAL A 41 1.00 3.36 -14.01
CA VAL A 41 1.17 4.74 -14.48
C VAL A 41 0.40 5.73 -13.59
N HIS A 42 -0.80 5.37 -13.10
CA HIS A 42 -1.54 6.21 -12.15
C HIS A 42 -0.77 6.42 -10.86
N VAL A 43 -0.23 5.33 -10.28
CA VAL A 43 0.53 5.38 -9.02
C VAL A 43 1.81 6.18 -9.17
N VAL A 44 2.58 5.95 -10.23
CA VAL A 44 3.82 6.69 -10.52
C VAL A 44 3.54 8.18 -10.71
N LYS A 45 2.47 8.55 -11.44
CA LYS A 45 2.08 9.96 -11.61
C LYS A 45 1.72 10.61 -10.27
N ALA A 46 1.00 9.92 -9.40
CA ALA A 46 0.65 10.44 -8.07
C ALA A 46 1.89 10.66 -7.19
N LEU A 47 2.83 9.70 -7.19
CA LEU A 47 4.08 9.81 -6.46
C LEU A 47 4.93 10.98 -6.98
N ARG A 48 5.10 11.12 -8.28
CA ARG A 48 5.87 12.20 -8.91
C ARG A 48 5.26 13.58 -8.72
N ALA A 49 3.94 13.65 -8.61
CA ALA A 49 3.24 14.92 -8.31
C ALA A 49 3.36 15.34 -6.84
N SER A 50 3.85 14.46 -5.96
CA SER A 50 4.09 14.78 -4.56
C SER A 50 5.48 15.40 -4.38
N PRO A 51 5.59 16.61 -3.81
CA PRO A 51 6.89 17.22 -3.52
C PRO A 51 7.68 16.51 -2.42
N LEU A 52 7.05 15.55 -1.72
CA LEU A 52 7.66 14.77 -0.65
C LEU A 52 8.39 13.52 -1.16
N VAL A 53 8.22 13.16 -2.44
CA VAL A 53 8.85 11.98 -3.06
C VAL A 53 9.97 12.45 -3.99
N GLY A 54 11.18 11.87 -3.82
CA GLY A 54 12.37 12.24 -4.61
C GLY A 54 12.71 11.23 -5.70
N SER A 55 12.67 9.95 -5.38
CA SER A 55 12.94 8.86 -6.32
C SER A 55 11.93 7.73 -6.16
N ILE A 56 11.70 6.97 -7.22
CA ILE A 56 10.73 5.88 -7.23
C ILE A 56 11.43 4.62 -7.73
N THR A 57 11.32 3.51 -6.99
CA THR A 57 11.78 2.19 -7.43
C THR A 57 10.59 1.26 -7.58
N ILE A 58 10.43 0.67 -8.76
CA ILE A 58 9.40 -0.33 -9.05
C ILE A 58 10.01 -1.72 -8.88
N LEU A 59 9.40 -2.53 -8.01
CA LEU A 59 9.78 -3.93 -7.78
C LEU A 59 8.77 -4.86 -8.45
N ALA A 60 9.21 -5.66 -9.41
CA ALA A 60 8.37 -6.63 -10.13
C ALA A 60 9.18 -7.89 -10.49
N GLN A 61 8.52 -9.02 -10.79
CA GLN A 61 9.20 -10.24 -11.25
C GLN A 61 9.82 -10.10 -12.65
N ASN A 62 9.28 -9.22 -13.48
CA ASN A 62 9.78 -8.89 -14.80
C ASN A 62 9.79 -7.37 -14.97
N SER A 63 10.74 -6.71 -14.29
CA SER A 63 10.82 -5.26 -14.24
C SER A 63 11.10 -4.64 -15.62
N ALA A 64 11.80 -5.35 -16.50
CA ALA A 64 12.11 -4.89 -17.85
C ALA A 64 10.86 -4.67 -18.72
N GLU A 65 9.83 -5.48 -18.52
CA GLU A 65 8.55 -5.32 -19.23
C GLU A 65 7.83 -4.03 -18.78
N LEU A 66 7.84 -3.73 -17.48
CA LEU A 66 7.26 -2.48 -16.96
C LEU A 66 8.06 -1.25 -17.39
N ALA A 67 9.39 -1.38 -17.53
CA ALA A 67 10.24 -0.30 -18.00
C ALA A 67 9.99 0.07 -19.47
N ALA A 68 9.46 -0.86 -20.26
CA ALA A 68 9.09 -0.65 -21.66
C ALA A 68 7.73 0.07 -21.82
N GLU A 69 6.97 0.27 -20.74
CA GLU A 69 5.67 0.96 -20.80
C GLU A 69 5.85 2.43 -21.22
N PRO A 70 5.21 2.89 -22.31
CA PRO A 70 5.39 4.26 -22.83
C PRO A 70 5.13 5.35 -21.79
N GLY A 71 4.17 5.14 -20.89
CA GLY A 71 3.83 6.09 -19.82
C GLY A 71 4.89 6.22 -18.73
N LEU A 72 5.90 5.34 -18.70
CA LEU A 72 6.98 5.28 -17.71
C LEU A 72 8.36 5.54 -18.32
N THR A 73 8.48 5.51 -19.65
CA THR A 73 9.76 5.66 -20.34
C THR A 73 10.32 7.08 -20.20
N GLY A 74 11.64 7.19 -20.01
CA GLY A 74 12.35 8.49 -19.99
C GLY A 74 12.22 9.28 -18.69
N LEU A 75 11.67 8.69 -17.63
CA LEU A 75 11.56 9.31 -16.31
C LEU A 75 12.87 9.08 -15.52
N SER A 76 13.67 10.13 -15.30
CA SER A 76 15.00 10.05 -14.68
C SER A 76 14.98 9.68 -13.19
N ASP A 77 13.86 9.91 -12.52
CA ASP A 77 13.64 9.63 -11.10
C ASP A 77 13.02 8.24 -10.86
N LEU A 78 12.81 7.45 -11.94
CA LEU A 78 12.18 6.15 -11.91
C LEU A 78 13.21 5.04 -12.17
N HIS A 79 13.29 4.10 -11.24
CA HIS A 79 14.15 2.93 -11.29
C HIS A 79 13.32 1.65 -11.30
N PHE A 80 13.86 0.61 -11.92
CA PHE A 80 13.23 -0.70 -12.00
C PHE A 80 14.18 -1.75 -11.45
N ALA A 81 13.66 -2.66 -10.64
CA ALA A 81 14.43 -3.76 -10.08
C ALA A 81 13.56 -5.03 -10.02
N ASP A 82 14.21 -6.16 -10.28
CA ASP A 82 13.53 -7.45 -10.15
C ASP A 82 13.29 -7.78 -8.67
N SER A 83 12.10 -8.29 -8.41
CA SER A 83 11.69 -8.68 -7.07
C SER A 83 12.19 -10.08 -6.72
N GLU A 84 12.52 -10.28 -5.45
CA GLU A 84 12.82 -11.58 -4.86
C GLU A 84 11.56 -12.48 -4.74
N GLN A 85 11.72 -13.68 -4.18
CA GLN A 85 10.64 -14.66 -4.02
C GLN A 85 9.61 -14.33 -2.92
N GLY A 86 9.32 -13.06 -2.66
CA GLY A 86 8.35 -12.63 -1.66
C GLY A 86 8.40 -11.13 -1.42
N ILE A 87 7.33 -10.55 -0.91
CA ILE A 87 7.22 -9.12 -0.67
C ILE A 87 8.29 -8.66 0.34
N SER A 88 8.45 -9.39 1.44
CA SER A 88 9.38 -9.05 2.51
C SER A 88 10.84 -9.17 2.08
N SER A 89 11.22 -10.20 1.33
CA SER A 89 12.58 -10.34 0.79
C SER A 89 12.89 -9.27 -0.24
N SER A 90 11.94 -8.96 -1.13
CA SER A 90 12.07 -7.90 -2.13
C SER A 90 12.26 -6.53 -1.47
N LEU A 91 11.48 -6.22 -0.44
CA LEU A 91 11.64 -4.98 0.32
C LEU A 91 12.99 -4.93 1.03
N ALA A 92 13.39 -6.02 1.69
CA ALA A 92 14.67 -6.08 2.42
C ALA A 92 15.87 -5.87 1.48
N ALA A 93 15.82 -6.42 0.26
CA ALA A 93 16.86 -6.23 -0.75
C ALA A 93 16.88 -4.80 -1.32
N ALA A 94 15.72 -4.16 -1.43
CA ALA A 94 15.58 -2.81 -1.99
C ALA A 94 15.72 -1.68 -0.96
N LEU A 95 15.87 -1.99 0.34
CA LEU A 95 16.09 -0.95 1.34
C LEU A 95 17.40 -0.20 1.08
N PRO A 96 17.40 1.15 1.13
CA PRO A 96 18.62 1.94 1.04
C PRO A 96 19.57 1.63 2.20
N PRO A 97 20.87 1.88 2.01
CA PRO A 97 21.81 1.81 3.13
C PRO A 97 21.46 2.90 4.17
N GLY A 98 21.44 2.51 5.46
CA GLY A 98 21.10 3.44 6.55
C GLY A 98 19.67 3.37 7.00
N ASP A 99 19.26 4.39 7.75
CA ASP A 99 17.93 4.47 8.40
C ASP A 99 17.05 5.58 7.84
N ASP A 100 17.34 6.05 6.63
CA ASP A 100 16.50 7.04 5.97
C ASP A 100 15.10 6.48 5.74
N PRO A 101 14.05 7.26 6.02
CA PRO A 101 12.70 6.81 5.82
C PRO A 101 12.36 6.66 4.33
N LEU A 102 11.52 5.69 4.02
CA LEU A 102 10.98 5.49 2.67
C LEU A 102 9.48 5.24 2.70
N LEU A 103 8.83 5.56 1.59
CA LEU A 103 7.42 5.25 1.34
C LEU A 103 7.33 3.94 0.55
N VAL A 104 6.46 3.03 0.96
CA VAL A 104 6.11 1.83 0.19
C VAL A 104 4.64 1.88 -0.17
N THR A 105 4.32 1.61 -1.42
CA THR A 105 2.94 1.44 -1.89
C THR A 105 2.87 0.30 -2.91
N THR A 106 1.69 0.03 -3.45
CA THR A 106 1.46 -1.05 -4.42
C THR A 106 0.93 -0.51 -5.75
N ALA A 107 1.15 -1.23 -6.85
CA ALA A 107 0.70 -0.83 -8.17
C ALA A 107 -0.83 -0.77 -8.32
N ASP A 108 -1.57 -1.45 -7.45
CA ASP A 108 -3.04 -1.47 -7.45
C ASP A 108 -3.68 -0.34 -6.62
N ASN A 109 -2.87 0.53 -5.99
CA ASN A 109 -3.34 1.73 -5.29
C ASN A 109 -3.60 2.89 -6.28
N VAL A 110 -4.44 2.64 -7.28
CA VAL A 110 -4.62 3.52 -8.47
C VAL A 110 -5.26 4.87 -8.14
N LEU A 111 -5.99 4.97 -7.03
CA LEU A 111 -6.64 6.21 -6.59
C LEU A 111 -5.74 7.09 -5.73
N LEU A 112 -4.48 6.68 -5.49
CA LEU A 112 -3.48 7.43 -4.73
C LEU A 112 -3.38 8.87 -5.23
N THR A 113 -3.30 9.82 -4.29
CA THR A 113 -3.14 11.25 -4.59
C THR A 113 -1.98 11.86 -3.82
N PRO A 114 -1.40 12.98 -4.28
CA PRO A 114 -0.38 13.72 -3.52
C PRO A 114 -0.87 14.16 -2.13
N THR A 115 -2.16 14.47 -1.99
CA THR A 115 -2.77 14.84 -0.71
C THR A 115 -2.77 13.68 0.27
N MET A 116 -3.14 12.45 -0.17
CA MET A 116 -3.05 11.25 0.66
C MET A 116 -1.62 10.97 1.10
N ILE A 117 -0.63 11.14 0.21
CA ILE A 117 0.79 10.98 0.53
C ILE A 117 1.21 11.98 1.60
N ALA A 118 0.82 13.24 1.46
CA ALA A 118 1.17 14.31 2.41
C ALA A 118 0.52 14.06 3.80
N GLU A 119 -0.76 13.71 3.84
CA GLU A 119 -1.47 13.34 5.07
C GLU A 119 -0.77 12.18 5.78
N PHE A 120 -0.48 11.11 5.03
CA PHE A 120 0.15 9.92 5.58
C PHE A 120 1.54 10.19 6.12
N LEU A 121 2.43 10.81 5.33
CA LEU A 121 3.82 11.05 5.71
C LEU A 121 3.92 12.04 6.87
N GLY A 122 3.11 13.10 6.90
CA GLY A 122 3.06 14.06 8.00
C GLY A 122 2.64 13.42 9.32
N ALA A 123 1.60 12.56 9.30
CA ALA A 123 1.16 11.83 10.50
C ALA A 123 2.11 10.70 10.92
N ALA A 124 3.00 10.25 10.03
CA ALA A 124 3.92 9.15 10.25
C ALA A 124 5.33 9.57 10.72
N GLU A 125 5.63 10.87 10.81
CA GLU A 125 6.99 11.41 10.94
C GLU A 125 7.80 10.79 12.08
N ASP A 126 7.21 10.63 13.26
CA ASP A 126 7.88 10.12 14.47
C ASP A 126 7.87 8.58 14.60
N SER A 127 7.58 7.84 13.54
CA SER A 127 7.49 6.38 13.59
C SER A 127 8.62 5.70 12.83
N ASP A 128 9.01 4.51 13.28
CA ASP A 128 9.94 3.65 12.54
C ASP A 128 9.18 2.82 11.49
N VAL A 129 7.92 2.50 11.79
CA VAL A 129 6.97 1.85 10.88
C VAL A 129 5.62 2.54 10.99
N ALA A 130 5.04 2.98 9.89
CA ALA A 130 3.66 3.42 9.84
C ALA A 130 2.87 2.65 8.78
N VAL A 131 1.59 2.44 9.05
CA VAL A 131 0.65 1.78 8.15
C VAL A 131 -0.57 2.67 7.97
N ALA A 132 -0.90 3.03 6.74
CA ALA A 132 -2.11 3.78 6.43
C ALA A 132 -3.34 2.85 6.48
N MET A 133 -4.39 3.31 7.12
CA MET A 133 -5.64 2.55 7.23
C MET A 133 -6.85 3.48 7.17
N VAL A 134 -7.94 2.99 6.61
CA VAL A 134 -9.23 3.70 6.58
C VAL A 134 -10.22 3.01 7.49
N GLU A 135 -10.92 3.79 8.30
CA GLU A 135 -12.01 3.28 9.10
C GLU A 135 -13.25 2.99 8.25
N ARG A 136 -14.00 1.97 8.62
CA ARG A 136 -15.18 1.51 7.88
C ARG A 136 -16.20 2.62 7.63
N ASP A 137 -16.48 3.42 8.63
CA ASP A 137 -17.51 4.45 8.54
C ASP A 137 -17.07 5.60 7.62
N VAL A 138 -15.77 5.89 7.54
CA VAL A 138 -15.19 6.83 6.56
C VAL A 138 -15.44 6.32 5.13
N LEU A 139 -15.14 5.04 4.85
CA LEU A 139 -15.38 4.48 3.51
C LEU A 139 -16.87 4.42 3.17
N LEU A 140 -17.67 3.85 4.06
CA LEU A 140 -19.07 3.55 3.76
C LEU A 140 -19.97 4.80 3.74
N SER A 141 -19.55 5.92 4.33
CA SER A 141 -20.26 7.19 4.19
C SER A 141 -20.34 7.67 2.75
N ARG A 142 -19.27 7.42 1.96
CA ARG A 142 -19.20 7.83 0.55
C ARG A 142 -19.45 6.67 -0.43
N TYR A 143 -19.01 5.47 -0.07
CA TYR A 143 -19.12 4.26 -0.90
C TYR A 143 -19.83 3.13 -0.17
N PRO A 144 -21.13 3.22 0.09
CA PRO A 144 -21.86 2.27 0.96
C PRO A 144 -21.91 0.85 0.42
N ARG A 145 -21.68 0.65 -0.89
CA ARG A 145 -21.64 -0.67 -1.54
C ARG A 145 -20.25 -1.28 -1.61
N SER A 146 -19.20 -0.56 -1.17
CA SER A 146 -17.83 -1.06 -1.22
C SER A 146 -17.65 -2.23 -0.26
N LYS A 147 -17.01 -3.29 -0.76
CA LYS A 147 -16.72 -4.51 0.02
C LYS A 147 -15.22 -4.62 0.25
N ARG A 148 -14.80 -4.48 1.51
CA ARG A 148 -13.40 -4.57 1.93
C ARG A 148 -13.22 -5.65 2.98
N THR A 149 -11.96 -6.09 3.14
CA THR A 149 -11.59 -6.93 4.28
C THR A 149 -11.45 -6.05 5.51
N TRP A 150 -12.29 -6.29 6.52
CA TRP A 150 -12.31 -5.50 7.73
C TRP A 150 -11.58 -6.17 8.87
N LEU A 151 -10.56 -5.51 9.39
CA LEU A 151 -9.92 -5.85 10.65
C LEU A 151 -10.72 -5.24 11.79
N LYS A 152 -11.26 -6.09 12.66
CA LYS A 152 -12.16 -5.69 13.75
C LYS A 152 -11.37 -5.53 15.04
N PHE A 153 -11.31 -4.31 15.54
CA PHE A 153 -10.68 -3.96 16.81
C PHE A 153 -11.66 -3.27 17.75
N ARG A 154 -11.27 -3.07 19.01
CA ARG A 154 -12.04 -2.23 19.90
C ARG A 154 -12.10 -0.81 19.34
N GLY A 155 -13.29 -0.27 19.19
CA GLY A 155 -13.52 1.11 18.74
C GLY A 155 -13.55 1.34 17.25
N GLY A 156 -13.44 0.29 16.39
CA GLY A 156 -13.59 0.48 14.96
C GLY A 156 -13.23 -0.72 14.09
N TRP A 157 -13.60 -0.65 12.81
CA TRP A 157 -13.28 -1.64 11.80
C TRP A 157 -12.42 -0.96 10.73
N TRP A 158 -11.31 -1.57 10.37
CA TRP A 158 -10.25 -0.94 9.60
C TRP A 158 -9.89 -1.75 8.37
N SER A 159 -9.60 -1.05 7.27
CA SER A 159 -9.04 -1.63 6.05
C SER A 159 -7.70 -0.99 5.72
N GLY A 160 -6.73 -1.77 5.23
CA GLY A 160 -5.43 -1.25 4.78
C GLY A 160 -5.58 -0.31 3.59
N ALA A 161 -4.70 0.68 3.50
CA ALA A 161 -4.64 1.66 2.41
C ALA A 161 -3.37 1.53 1.56
N ASN A 162 -2.71 0.38 1.61
CA ASN A 162 -1.53 0.05 0.78
C ASN A 162 -0.44 1.13 0.77
N MET A 163 -0.30 1.88 1.85
CA MET A 163 0.81 2.79 2.10
C MET A 163 1.48 2.44 3.42
N PHE A 164 2.83 2.35 3.36
CA PHE A 164 3.68 2.05 4.51
C PHE A 164 4.85 3.03 4.53
N ARG A 165 5.20 3.54 5.70
CA ARG A 165 6.45 4.23 5.93
C ARG A 165 7.36 3.30 6.72
N LEU A 166 8.57 3.11 6.22
CA LEU A 166 9.59 2.26 6.84
C LEU A 166 10.84 3.10 7.09
N ARG A 167 11.47 2.93 8.26
CA ARG A 167 12.72 3.59 8.59
C ARG A 167 13.89 2.69 8.24
N GLY A 168 14.32 2.77 6.98
CA GLY A 168 15.50 2.13 6.44
C GLY A 168 15.74 0.71 6.95
N ARG A 169 16.99 0.39 7.27
CA ARG A 169 17.39 -0.97 7.65
C ARG A 169 17.00 -1.37 9.08
N SER A 170 16.57 -0.44 9.93
CA SER A 170 16.08 -0.76 11.28
C SER A 170 14.86 -1.68 11.28
N VAL A 171 14.11 -1.71 10.16
CA VAL A 171 12.92 -2.59 10.01
C VAL A 171 13.24 -4.02 9.55
N LEU A 172 14.51 -4.36 9.25
CA LEU A 172 14.89 -5.70 8.77
C LEU A 172 14.40 -6.84 9.68
N PRO A 173 14.48 -6.76 11.02
CA PRO A 173 13.95 -7.84 11.89
C PRO A 173 12.45 -8.06 11.70
N LEU A 174 11.68 -7.00 11.42
CA LEU A 174 10.25 -7.09 11.12
C LEU A 174 10.02 -7.72 9.75
N LEU A 175 10.79 -7.33 8.73
CA LEU A 175 10.68 -7.92 7.39
C LEU A 175 11.07 -9.40 7.38
N ASP A 176 12.12 -9.80 8.06
CA ASP A 176 12.53 -11.20 8.23
C ASP A 176 11.43 -12.04 8.91
N PHE A 177 10.83 -11.48 9.96
CA PHE A 177 9.70 -12.10 10.63
C PHE A 177 8.51 -12.26 9.67
N TRP A 178 8.18 -11.21 8.90
CA TRP A 178 7.11 -11.24 7.90
C TRP A 178 7.38 -12.29 6.81
N GLY A 179 8.62 -12.42 6.33
CA GLY A 179 9.00 -13.42 5.35
C GLY A 179 8.81 -14.87 5.81
N ARG A 180 9.03 -15.14 7.10
CA ARG A 180 8.72 -16.46 7.69
C ARG A 180 7.23 -16.74 7.69
N ILE A 181 6.41 -15.73 7.97
CA ILE A 181 4.95 -15.81 7.95
C ILE A 181 4.44 -16.00 6.51
N GLU A 182 4.96 -15.26 5.55
CA GLU A 182 4.56 -15.30 4.15
C GLU A 182 4.75 -16.70 3.54
N ARG A 183 5.83 -17.39 3.90
CA ARG A 183 6.09 -18.78 3.48
C ARG A 183 5.16 -19.80 4.13
N ASP A 184 4.66 -19.53 5.34
CA ASP A 184 3.86 -20.45 6.16
C ASP A 184 2.35 -20.14 6.16
N ARG A 185 1.84 -19.43 5.14
CA ARG A 185 0.43 -18.94 5.04
C ARG A 185 -0.65 -19.99 5.38
N LYS A 186 -0.37 -21.28 5.18
CA LYS A 186 -1.30 -22.37 5.52
C LYS A 186 -1.48 -22.58 7.03
N LYS A 187 -0.71 -21.87 7.86
CA LYS A 187 -0.69 -22.00 9.32
C LYS A 187 -1.11 -20.70 10.02
N GLY A 188 -2.24 -20.10 9.62
CA GLY A 188 -2.74 -18.82 10.12
C GLY A 188 -2.67 -18.64 11.65
N LEU A 189 -2.89 -19.72 12.43
CA LEU A 189 -2.71 -19.70 13.88
C LEU A 189 -1.23 -19.52 14.32
N LYS A 190 -0.25 -19.97 13.50
CA LYS A 190 1.16 -19.74 13.82
C LYS A 190 1.60 -18.30 13.62
N ILE A 191 0.98 -17.58 12.69
CA ILE A 191 1.21 -16.16 12.46
C ILE A 191 0.88 -15.38 13.73
N ILE A 192 -0.24 -15.70 14.32
CA ILE A 192 -0.77 -15.01 15.48
C ILE A 192 -0.01 -15.44 16.75
N ALA A 193 0.36 -16.73 16.85
CA ALA A 193 1.20 -17.24 17.92
C ALA A 193 2.61 -16.62 17.89
N ALA A 194 3.11 -16.26 16.70
CA ALA A 194 4.40 -15.60 16.54
C ALA A 194 4.44 -14.19 17.14
N PHE A 195 3.31 -13.47 17.20
CA PHE A 195 3.19 -12.18 17.91
C PHE A 195 2.99 -12.36 19.44
N GLY A 196 2.87 -13.59 19.91
CA GLY A 196 2.66 -13.93 21.30
C GLY A 196 1.17 -14.19 21.63
N PRO A 197 0.88 -15.16 22.53
CA PRO A 197 -0.49 -15.60 22.81
C PRO A 197 -1.36 -14.47 23.38
N TRP A 198 -0.81 -13.55 24.13
CA TRP A 198 -1.54 -12.43 24.72
C TRP A 198 -1.99 -11.40 23.70
N LEU A 199 -1.17 -11.12 22.68
CA LEU A 199 -1.55 -10.24 21.57
C LEU A 199 -2.64 -10.88 20.72
N LEU A 200 -2.57 -12.20 20.52
CA LEU A 200 -3.60 -12.97 19.85
C LEU A 200 -4.94 -12.93 20.60
N ILE A 201 -4.92 -13.33 21.87
CA ILE A 201 -6.13 -13.38 22.69
C ILE A 201 -6.76 -11.97 22.77
N GLY A 202 -5.94 -10.94 22.96
CA GLY A 202 -6.40 -9.57 23.01
C GLY A 202 -6.99 -9.07 21.70
N ALA A 203 -6.44 -9.46 20.54
CA ALA A 203 -6.99 -9.14 19.23
C ALA A 203 -8.31 -9.91 18.97
N LEU A 204 -8.34 -11.21 19.29
CA LEU A 204 -9.53 -12.06 19.14
C LEU A 204 -10.69 -11.58 20.01
N LEU A 205 -10.41 -11.23 21.24
CA LEU A 205 -11.39 -10.68 22.19
C LEU A 205 -11.63 -9.17 22.01
N ARG A 206 -10.98 -8.53 21.03
CA ARG A 206 -11.07 -7.08 20.73
C ARG A 206 -10.77 -6.21 21.97
N LEU A 207 -9.80 -6.61 22.78
CA LEU A 207 -9.38 -5.86 23.95
C LEU A 207 -8.56 -4.62 23.63
N PHE A 208 -8.00 -4.55 22.41
CA PHE A 208 -7.14 -3.47 21.95
C PHE A 208 -7.77 -2.68 20.81
N THR A 209 -7.48 -1.38 20.78
CA THR A 209 -7.65 -0.58 19.58
C THR A 209 -6.58 -0.99 18.56
N ILE A 210 -6.80 -0.66 17.28
CA ILE A 210 -5.81 -0.96 16.24
C ILE A 210 -4.46 -0.29 16.53
N GLN A 211 -4.47 0.94 17.04
CA GLN A 211 -3.27 1.67 17.47
C GLN A 211 -2.49 0.91 18.52
N GLN A 212 -3.18 0.43 19.57
CA GLN A 212 -2.56 -0.35 20.63
C GLN A 212 -1.99 -1.67 20.11
N GLY A 213 -2.71 -2.34 19.20
CA GLY A 213 -2.26 -3.59 18.59
C GLY A 213 -0.98 -3.43 17.78
N VAL A 214 -0.95 -2.45 16.89
CA VAL A 214 0.20 -2.16 16.02
C VAL A 214 1.40 -1.66 16.83
N SER A 215 1.18 -0.76 17.79
CA SER A 215 2.26 -0.28 18.68
C SER A 215 2.91 -1.42 19.46
N ARG A 216 2.12 -2.31 20.08
CA ARG A 216 2.64 -3.48 20.80
C ARG A 216 3.38 -4.46 19.88
N ALA A 217 2.89 -4.66 18.66
CA ALA A 217 3.56 -5.49 17.67
C ALA A 217 4.93 -4.90 17.30
N GLY A 218 5.02 -3.58 17.10
CA GLY A 218 6.28 -2.89 16.82
C GLY A 218 7.30 -3.00 17.96
N LEU A 219 6.86 -2.80 19.21
CA LEU A 219 7.73 -2.89 20.39
C LEU A 219 8.45 -4.24 20.50
N ARG A 220 7.87 -5.33 20.00
CA ARG A 220 8.53 -6.63 19.96
C ARG A 220 9.81 -6.64 19.12
N PHE A 221 9.91 -5.74 18.17
CA PHE A 221 11.08 -5.57 17.29
C PHE A 221 11.91 -4.33 17.66
N GLY A 222 11.59 -3.68 18.79
CA GLY A 222 12.23 -2.41 19.19
C GLY A 222 11.84 -1.23 18.30
N LEU A 223 10.69 -1.31 17.59
CA LEU A 223 10.24 -0.31 16.64
C LEU A 223 9.04 0.47 17.18
N ARG A 224 9.02 1.77 16.91
CA ARG A 224 7.85 2.63 17.09
C ARG A 224 6.92 2.45 15.90
N ALA A 225 5.92 1.57 16.05
CA ALA A 225 4.94 1.29 15.01
C ALA A 225 3.63 2.06 15.24
N ARG A 226 3.08 2.63 14.17
CA ARG A 226 1.88 3.47 14.20
C ARG A 226 0.90 3.09 13.09
N VAL A 227 -0.39 3.21 13.37
CA VAL A 227 -1.44 3.30 12.34
C VAL A 227 -1.71 4.78 12.08
N VAL A 228 -1.80 5.15 10.80
CA VAL A 228 -2.27 6.47 10.38
C VAL A 228 -3.68 6.31 9.83
N PRO A 229 -4.70 6.82 10.55
CA PRO A 229 -6.06 6.89 10.03
C PRO A 229 -6.10 7.88 8.85
N MET A 230 -6.51 7.41 7.68
CA MET A 230 -6.66 8.25 6.49
C MET A 230 -8.06 8.88 6.46
N SER A 231 -8.11 10.16 6.13
CA SER A 231 -9.37 10.90 5.98
C SER A 231 -10.06 10.62 4.65
N GLU A 232 -9.28 10.33 3.59
CA GLU A 232 -9.82 10.06 2.27
C GLU A 232 -10.29 8.60 2.16
N PRO A 233 -11.58 8.35 1.91
CA PRO A 233 -12.14 7.00 1.80
C PRO A 233 -11.54 6.19 0.66
N GLU A 234 -11.13 6.83 -0.43
CA GLU A 234 -10.53 6.19 -1.60
C GLU A 234 -9.15 5.59 -1.31
N ALA A 235 -8.48 5.99 -0.22
CA ALA A 235 -7.15 5.48 0.12
C ALA A 235 -7.11 3.95 0.34
N CYS A 236 -8.23 3.31 0.72
CA CYS A 236 -8.30 1.86 0.87
C CYS A 236 -9.01 1.13 -0.30
N ILE A 237 -9.23 1.82 -1.42
CA ILE A 237 -9.83 1.22 -2.61
C ILE A 237 -8.71 0.82 -3.56
N ASP A 238 -8.32 -0.44 -3.52
CA ASP A 238 -7.34 -1.06 -4.40
C ASP A 238 -8.04 -1.87 -5.52
N ALA A 239 -7.36 -2.04 -6.64
CA ALA A 239 -7.89 -2.71 -7.83
C ALA A 239 -7.70 -4.24 -7.77
N ASP A 240 -8.38 -4.94 -6.86
CA ASP A 240 -8.19 -6.38 -6.64
C ASP A 240 -9.21 -7.28 -7.37
N LYS A 241 -10.38 -6.75 -7.68
CA LYS A 241 -11.50 -7.51 -8.27
C LYS A 241 -12.19 -6.68 -9.35
N PRO A 242 -12.93 -7.30 -10.29
CA PRO A 242 -13.68 -6.56 -11.31
C PRO A 242 -14.58 -5.45 -10.74
N ILE A 243 -15.27 -5.73 -9.64
CA ILE A 243 -16.15 -4.73 -8.98
C ILE A 243 -15.37 -3.54 -8.42
N ASP A 244 -14.10 -3.74 -8.03
CA ASP A 244 -13.23 -2.65 -7.58
C ASP A 244 -12.84 -1.77 -8.78
N ILE A 245 -12.55 -2.38 -9.93
CA ILE A 245 -12.24 -1.65 -11.18
C ILE A 245 -13.42 -0.79 -11.61
N GLU A 246 -14.64 -1.34 -11.61
CA GLU A 246 -15.86 -0.58 -11.92
C GLU A 246 -16.03 0.64 -11.02
N LEU A 247 -15.79 0.47 -9.70
CA LEU A 247 -15.85 1.57 -8.75
C LEU A 247 -14.75 2.61 -9.01
N ILE A 248 -13.53 2.17 -9.25
CA ILE A 248 -12.38 3.03 -9.53
C ILE A 248 -12.63 3.84 -10.81
N GLU A 249 -13.12 3.22 -11.87
CA GLU A 249 -13.44 3.91 -13.13
C GLU A 249 -14.56 4.95 -12.94
N ALA A 250 -15.59 4.62 -12.15
CA ALA A 250 -16.62 5.59 -11.79
C ALA A 250 -16.06 6.79 -11.01
N ILE A 251 -15.12 6.56 -10.09
CA ILE A 251 -14.42 7.63 -9.35
C ILE A 251 -13.60 8.50 -10.29
N PHE A 252 -12.83 7.91 -11.22
CA PHE A 252 -12.08 8.68 -12.21
C PHE A 252 -13.00 9.49 -13.13
N ALA A 253 -14.13 8.92 -13.55
CA ALA A 253 -15.11 9.63 -14.34
C ALA A 253 -15.68 10.84 -13.59
N ALA A 254 -16.01 10.68 -12.31
CA ALA A 254 -16.48 11.77 -11.46
C ALA A 254 -15.42 12.86 -11.26
N ARG A 255 -14.15 12.49 -11.07
CA ARG A 255 -13.04 13.46 -10.94
C ARG A 255 -12.76 14.25 -12.21
N ARG A 256 -13.13 13.74 -13.39
CA ARG A 256 -12.98 14.44 -14.69
C ARG A 256 -14.14 15.37 -15.03
N GLN A 257 -15.29 15.21 -14.39
CA GLN A 257 -16.42 16.16 -14.58
C GLN A 257 -16.08 17.46 -13.84
N PRO A 258 -16.04 18.62 -14.54
CA PRO A 258 -15.89 19.90 -13.84
C PRO A 258 -17.07 20.02 -12.88
N SER A 259 -16.80 20.47 -11.64
CA SER A 259 -17.84 20.83 -10.69
C SER A 259 -18.73 21.88 -11.38
N ILE A 260 -19.88 21.46 -11.87
CA ILE A 260 -20.89 22.40 -12.34
C ILE A 260 -21.25 23.20 -11.11
N GLY A 261 -20.84 24.49 -11.11
CA GLY A 261 -20.97 25.41 -9.99
C GLY A 261 -22.36 25.31 -9.39
N GLN A 262 -22.41 25.08 -8.08
CA GLN A 262 -23.59 25.50 -7.32
C GLN A 262 -23.66 27.01 -7.45
N PRO A 263 -24.75 27.60 -7.94
CA PRO A 263 -24.95 29.03 -7.89
C PRO A 263 -25.04 29.47 -6.42
N LEU A 264 -24.38 30.60 -6.13
CA LEU A 264 -24.38 31.31 -4.85
C LEU A 264 -25.79 31.56 -4.30
#